data_3d4c4574bff9b870f3135fc49e5d1917
#
_entry.id   3d4c4574bff9b870f3135fc49e5d1917
#
_cell.length_a   1.000
_cell.length_b   1.000
_cell.length_c   1.000
_cell.angle_alpha   90.00
_cell.angle_beta   90.00
_cell.angle_gamma   90.00
#
_symmetry.space_group_name_H-M   'P 1'
#
loop_
_entity.id
_entity.type
_entity.pdbx_description
1 polymer ?
#
loop_
_entity_poly.entity_id
_entity_poly.type
_entity_poly.pdbx_seq_one_letter_code
_entity_poly.pdbx_strand_id
1 'polypeptide(L)'
;WIENRLRSNGIRPINNVVDAANYVMLEIGQPLHTYDYDKVAGHSLTCRFAKEGETIKTLDGQERALNVADLVIADGSDTAACIAGVMGGFDSEVTEKTKSVLLEAAVFDSASIRRTSRRLGLRSEASGRYEKGINPARSEMAINRICQLLVEQGAATTAPGMLDEYPVKAEPQVIETSVKAINDYIGIHMPKEEMLDILTHLYFQVEEQDGALKVTVPEFRLDLEGMPDLAEEVARVYGYSNIPITTPWSAIAKGAMSKEQDALFRMADALIANGLSQVENYSFMDKNDLKKLNFPEGDAVYEAIPILNPISEEYPDMRTSLFPGLMHTLSYNLSQKNDQVAIFEYGHVYHPKALPLTELP
;
A
#
# COMPACT_ATOMS: atom_id res chain seq x y z
N TRP A 1 23.72 -10.66 -18.97
CA TRP A 1 22.69 -9.70 -19.32
C TRP A 1 21.64 -9.58 -18.20
N ILE A 2 21.25 -10.70 -17.53
CA ILE A 2 20.30 -10.69 -16.39
C ILE A 2 20.82 -9.79 -15.28
N GLU A 3 22.05 -9.96 -14.82
CA GLU A 3 22.66 -9.14 -13.78
C GLU A 3 22.54 -7.62 -14.06
N ASN A 4 22.83 -7.21 -15.31
CA ASN A 4 22.76 -5.81 -15.68
C ASN A 4 21.34 -5.25 -15.56
N ARG A 5 20.34 -6.04 -15.97
CA ARG A 5 18.93 -5.65 -15.84
C ARG A 5 18.47 -5.60 -14.39
N LEU A 6 18.89 -6.55 -13.55
CA LEU A 6 18.62 -6.54 -12.12
C LEU A 6 19.22 -5.30 -11.44
N ARG A 7 20.49 -4.99 -11.71
CA ARG A 7 21.16 -3.78 -11.18
C ARG A 7 20.46 -2.49 -11.61
N SER A 8 20.01 -2.41 -12.87
CA SER A 8 19.26 -1.25 -13.36
C SER A 8 17.90 -1.06 -12.67
N ASN A 9 17.36 -2.13 -12.07
CA ASN A 9 16.12 -2.10 -11.28
C ASN A 9 16.38 -2.11 -9.76
N GLY A 10 17.61 -1.87 -9.31
CA GLY A 10 17.96 -1.77 -7.90
C GLY A 10 18.09 -3.13 -7.18
N ILE A 11 18.04 -4.25 -7.89
CA ILE A 11 18.19 -5.60 -7.33
C ILE A 11 19.65 -6.02 -7.42
N ARG A 12 20.21 -6.44 -6.29
CA ARG A 12 21.58 -6.96 -6.20
C ARG A 12 21.61 -8.42 -6.72
N PRO A 13 22.42 -8.75 -7.73
CA PRO A 13 22.64 -10.12 -8.17
C PRO A 13 23.30 -10.97 -7.06
N ILE A 14 22.92 -12.24 -6.99
CA ILE A 14 23.38 -13.20 -5.97
C ILE A 14 24.00 -14.42 -6.63
N ASN A 15 23.21 -15.19 -7.37
CA ASN A 15 23.61 -16.35 -8.15
C ASN A 15 22.64 -16.57 -9.32
N ASN A 16 22.99 -17.43 -10.27
CA ASN A 16 22.23 -17.64 -11.49
C ASN A 16 20.77 -18.08 -11.24
N VAL A 17 20.49 -18.87 -10.20
CA VAL A 17 19.14 -19.36 -9.88
C VAL A 17 18.29 -18.24 -9.29
N VAL A 18 18.80 -17.57 -8.25
CA VAL A 18 18.10 -16.46 -7.58
C VAL A 18 17.93 -15.28 -8.53
N ASP A 19 18.93 -15.01 -9.36
CA ASP A 19 18.88 -13.92 -10.35
C ASP A 19 17.86 -14.19 -11.44
N ALA A 20 17.74 -15.44 -11.91
CA ALA A 20 16.68 -15.84 -12.83
C ALA A 20 15.29 -15.67 -12.20
N ALA A 21 15.11 -16.06 -10.93
CA ALA A 21 13.86 -15.87 -10.21
C ALA A 21 13.49 -14.39 -10.06
N ASN A 22 14.45 -13.56 -9.66
CA ASN A 22 14.25 -12.10 -9.55
C ASN A 22 13.97 -11.46 -10.91
N TYR A 23 14.62 -11.91 -11.97
CA TYR A 23 14.37 -11.44 -13.32
C TYR A 23 12.93 -11.76 -13.78
N VAL A 24 12.49 -13.00 -13.58
CA VAL A 24 11.09 -13.40 -13.91
C VAL A 24 10.08 -12.63 -13.10
N MET A 25 10.36 -12.38 -11.82
CA MET A 25 9.52 -11.52 -11.00
C MET A 25 9.36 -10.10 -11.58
N LEU A 26 10.44 -9.52 -12.11
CA LEU A 26 10.38 -8.20 -12.77
C LEU A 26 9.68 -8.28 -14.13
N GLU A 27 9.90 -9.35 -14.91
CA GLU A 27 9.35 -9.53 -16.27
C GLU A 27 7.84 -9.80 -16.25
N ILE A 28 7.38 -10.68 -15.34
CA ILE A 28 5.99 -11.19 -15.32
C ILE A 28 5.19 -10.60 -14.15
N GLY A 29 5.86 -10.14 -13.08
CA GLY A 29 5.22 -9.66 -11.87
C GLY A 29 4.89 -10.74 -10.84
N GLN A 30 5.27 -12.01 -11.09
CA GLN A 30 5.10 -13.14 -10.20
C GLN A 30 6.37 -13.39 -9.41
N PRO A 31 6.39 -13.19 -8.07
CA PRO A 31 7.52 -13.60 -7.25
C PRO A 31 7.67 -15.10 -7.25
N LEU A 32 8.92 -15.54 -7.30
CA LEU A 32 9.33 -16.94 -7.22
C LEU A 32 10.20 -17.16 -6.00
N HIS A 33 10.07 -18.31 -5.37
CA HIS A 33 11.03 -18.73 -4.35
C HIS A 33 11.75 -20.00 -4.78
N THR A 34 13.00 -20.12 -4.34
CA THR A 34 13.90 -21.22 -4.72
C THR A 34 14.47 -21.85 -3.46
N TYR A 35 14.27 -23.17 -3.32
CA TYR A 35 14.79 -23.94 -2.21
C TYR A 35 15.88 -24.88 -2.68
N ASP A 36 16.87 -25.12 -1.83
CA ASP A 36 17.77 -26.25 -1.98
C ASP A 36 16.98 -27.55 -1.69
N TYR A 37 16.71 -28.33 -2.72
CA TYR A 37 15.86 -29.53 -2.64
C TYR A 37 16.32 -30.52 -1.58
N ASP A 38 17.66 -30.68 -1.44
CA ASP A 38 18.25 -31.63 -0.49
C ASP A 38 18.11 -31.15 0.98
N LYS A 39 17.81 -29.87 1.19
CA LYS A 39 17.56 -29.29 2.51
C LYS A 39 16.10 -29.25 2.90
N VAL A 40 15.17 -29.48 1.97
CA VAL A 40 13.74 -29.55 2.26
C VAL A 40 13.41 -30.93 2.80
N ALA A 41 13.14 -31.03 4.09
CA ALA A 41 12.83 -32.31 4.73
C ALA A 41 11.59 -32.96 4.08
N GLY A 42 11.67 -34.29 3.85
CA GLY A 42 10.59 -35.03 3.20
C GLY A 42 10.26 -34.62 1.78
N HIS A 43 11.05 -33.72 1.18
CA HIS A 43 10.86 -33.17 -0.18
C HIS A 43 9.44 -32.70 -0.43
N SER A 44 8.80 -32.12 0.58
CA SER A 44 7.43 -31.62 0.53
C SER A 44 7.33 -30.22 1.12
N LEU A 45 6.41 -29.42 0.59
CA LEU A 45 6.11 -28.09 1.06
C LEU A 45 4.60 -28.02 1.42
N THR A 46 4.30 -27.43 2.56
CA THR A 46 2.93 -27.24 3.05
C THR A 46 2.72 -25.80 3.45
N CYS A 47 1.72 -25.14 2.86
CA CYS A 47 1.30 -23.83 3.30
C CYS A 47 0.38 -23.97 4.52
N ARG A 48 0.74 -23.32 5.64
CA ARG A 48 -0.03 -23.30 6.87
C ARG A 48 0.14 -22.00 7.64
N PHE A 49 -0.68 -21.81 8.64
CA PHE A 49 -0.41 -20.76 9.62
C PHE A 49 0.73 -21.18 10.57
N ALA A 50 1.47 -20.19 11.09
CA ALA A 50 2.50 -20.43 12.08
C ALA A 50 1.91 -20.95 13.38
N LYS A 51 2.72 -21.72 14.13
CA LYS A 51 2.35 -22.24 15.46
C LYS A 51 2.64 -21.20 16.53
N GLU A 52 2.02 -21.36 17.69
CA GLU A 52 2.31 -20.53 18.85
C GLU A 52 3.78 -20.70 19.29
N GLY A 53 4.48 -19.57 19.43
CA GLY A 53 5.90 -19.56 19.80
C GLY A 53 6.86 -19.99 18.70
N GLU A 54 6.39 -20.21 17.48
CA GLU A 54 7.26 -20.57 16.35
C GLU A 54 8.18 -19.41 15.96
N THR A 55 9.43 -19.74 15.69
CA THR A 55 10.45 -18.80 15.19
C THR A 55 11.03 -19.30 13.89
N ILE A 56 11.57 -18.39 13.09
CA ILE A 56 12.29 -18.70 11.85
C ILE A 56 13.50 -17.80 11.73
N LYS A 57 14.63 -18.38 11.33
CA LYS A 57 15.80 -17.62 10.88
C LYS A 57 15.64 -17.29 9.41
N THR A 58 15.56 -16.02 9.07
CA THR A 58 15.36 -15.54 7.70
C THR A 58 16.70 -15.37 6.95
N LEU A 59 16.63 -15.20 5.61
CA LEU A 59 17.80 -15.07 4.71
C LEU A 59 18.75 -13.92 5.09
N ASP A 60 18.26 -12.90 5.79
CA ASP A 60 19.08 -11.82 6.35
C ASP A 60 19.82 -12.20 7.64
N GLY A 61 19.73 -13.47 8.06
CA GLY A 61 20.38 -14.01 9.24
C GLY A 61 19.72 -13.69 10.57
N GLN A 62 18.58 -13.00 10.59
CA GLN A 62 17.86 -12.63 11.81
C GLN A 62 16.85 -13.70 12.21
N GLU A 63 16.74 -13.95 13.51
CA GLU A 63 15.69 -14.79 14.07
C GLU A 63 14.43 -13.96 14.31
N ARG A 64 13.29 -14.45 13.86
CA ARG A 64 12.01 -13.74 13.92
C ARG A 64 10.95 -14.57 14.58
N ALA A 65 10.29 -13.99 15.59
CA ALA A 65 9.13 -14.58 16.21
C ALA A 65 7.89 -14.42 15.30
N LEU A 66 7.22 -15.52 15.06
CA LEU A 66 6.02 -15.58 14.23
C LEU A 66 4.76 -15.44 15.10
N ASN A 67 3.69 -14.95 14.49
CA ASN A 67 2.36 -14.91 15.08
C ASN A 67 1.51 -16.01 14.45
N VAL A 68 0.56 -16.56 15.18
CA VAL A 68 -0.37 -17.61 14.71
C VAL A 68 -1.21 -17.19 13.48
N ALA A 69 -1.25 -15.90 13.15
CA ALA A 69 -1.90 -15.39 11.94
C ALA A 69 -0.94 -15.26 10.74
N ASP A 70 0.36 -15.53 10.90
CA ASP A 70 1.31 -15.49 9.80
C ASP A 70 1.25 -16.76 8.97
N LEU A 71 1.29 -16.62 7.65
CA LEU A 71 1.43 -17.75 6.74
C LEU A 71 2.90 -18.16 6.61
N VAL A 72 3.15 -19.43 6.66
CA VAL A 72 4.47 -20.04 6.44
C VAL A 72 4.38 -21.16 5.41
N ILE A 73 5.49 -21.38 4.70
CA ILE A 73 5.70 -22.61 3.96
C ILE A 73 6.56 -23.50 4.85
N ALA A 74 6.01 -24.63 5.26
CA ALA A 74 6.68 -25.61 6.08
C ALA A 74 7.16 -26.78 5.22
N ASP A 75 8.27 -27.38 5.59
CA ASP A 75 8.79 -28.61 4.99
C ASP A 75 8.11 -29.88 5.56
N GLY A 76 8.53 -31.06 5.10
CA GLY A 76 7.96 -32.33 5.56
C GLY A 76 8.26 -32.71 7.00
N SER A 77 9.14 -31.97 7.71
CA SER A 77 9.30 -32.07 9.17
C SER A 77 8.39 -31.13 9.94
N ASP A 78 7.51 -30.42 9.23
CA ASP A 78 6.62 -29.40 9.75
C ASP A 78 7.36 -28.20 10.40
N THR A 79 8.57 -27.91 9.87
CA THR A 79 9.38 -26.73 10.24
C THR A 79 9.19 -25.64 9.19
N ALA A 80 9.04 -24.38 9.62
CA ALA A 80 8.89 -23.25 8.72
C ALA A 80 10.16 -23.02 7.88
N ALA A 81 10.09 -23.22 6.58
CA ALA A 81 11.16 -23.01 5.61
C ALA A 81 11.09 -21.61 4.97
N CYS A 82 9.94 -20.92 5.06
CA CYS A 82 9.75 -19.59 4.48
C CYS A 82 8.60 -18.87 5.21
N ILE A 83 8.73 -17.54 5.42
CA ILE A 83 7.58 -16.69 5.72
C ILE A 83 6.89 -16.41 4.38
N ALA A 84 5.74 -17.01 4.16
CA ALA A 84 5.04 -17.02 2.89
C ALA A 84 4.90 -15.62 2.28
N GLY A 85 5.41 -15.45 1.07
CA GLY A 85 5.34 -14.18 0.34
C GLY A 85 6.13 -13.00 0.92
N VAL A 86 6.87 -13.19 2.01
CA VAL A 86 7.64 -12.14 2.68
C VAL A 86 9.14 -12.37 2.56
N MET A 87 9.66 -13.47 3.13
CA MET A 87 11.09 -13.75 3.10
C MET A 87 11.37 -15.24 3.33
N GLY A 88 12.29 -15.79 2.55
CA GLY A 88 12.76 -17.17 2.69
C GLY A 88 13.52 -17.43 3.98
N GLY A 89 13.53 -18.69 4.41
CA GLY A 89 14.33 -19.16 5.53
C GLY A 89 15.79 -19.42 5.15
N PHE A 90 16.67 -19.20 6.11
CA PHE A 90 18.12 -19.37 5.94
C PHE A 90 18.52 -20.82 5.66
N ASP A 91 17.85 -21.78 6.31
CA ASP A 91 18.28 -23.19 6.28
C ASP A 91 18.00 -23.88 4.94
N SER A 92 17.01 -23.39 4.18
CA SER A 92 16.64 -23.89 2.86
C SER A 92 17.26 -23.10 1.68
N GLU A 93 18.17 -22.17 1.98
CA GLU A 93 18.79 -21.28 0.99
C GLU A 93 19.57 -22.05 -0.09
N VAL A 94 19.42 -21.60 -1.35
CA VAL A 94 20.23 -22.07 -2.49
C VAL A 94 21.64 -21.48 -2.39
N THR A 95 22.64 -22.34 -2.42
CA THR A 95 24.06 -21.99 -2.29
C THR A 95 24.86 -22.53 -3.47
N GLU A 96 26.15 -22.22 -3.53
CA GLU A 96 27.07 -22.78 -4.54
C GLU A 96 27.18 -24.32 -4.50
N LYS A 97 26.76 -24.94 -3.40
CA LYS A 97 26.79 -26.40 -3.22
C LYS A 97 25.48 -27.07 -3.65
N THR A 98 24.45 -26.31 -3.90
CA THR A 98 23.13 -26.81 -4.29
C THR A 98 23.20 -27.51 -5.65
N LYS A 99 22.65 -28.70 -5.73
CA LYS A 99 22.63 -29.52 -6.96
C LYS A 99 21.22 -29.62 -7.55
N SER A 100 20.20 -29.60 -6.71
CA SER A 100 18.82 -29.69 -7.12
C SER A 100 18.03 -28.53 -6.46
N VAL A 101 17.19 -27.89 -7.24
CA VAL A 101 16.40 -26.74 -6.80
C VAL A 101 14.92 -27.06 -6.91
N LEU A 102 14.17 -26.76 -5.86
CA LEU A 102 12.71 -26.75 -5.89
C LEU A 102 12.25 -25.31 -6.12
N LEU A 103 11.42 -25.13 -7.14
CA LEU A 103 10.86 -23.82 -7.51
C LEU A 103 9.44 -23.70 -6.96
N GLU A 104 9.13 -22.58 -6.37
CA GLU A 104 7.79 -22.21 -5.89
C GLU A 104 7.31 -20.96 -6.61
N ALA A 105 6.08 -21.02 -7.15
CA ALA A 105 5.32 -19.86 -7.61
C ALA A 105 3.95 -19.93 -6.95
N ALA A 106 3.75 -19.18 -5.90
CA ALA A 106 2.52 -19.21 -5.11
C ALA A 106 1.75 -17.90 -5.20
N VAL A 107 0.49 -17.94 -4.80
CA VAL A 107 -0.33 -16.76 -4.56
C VAL A 107 -0.85 -16.84 -3.14
N PHE A 108 -0.76 -15.73 -2.41
CA PHE A 108 -1.14 -15.64 -1.01
C PHE A 108 -2.18 -14.53 -0.81
N ASP A 109 -2.98 -14.64 0.24
CA ASP A 109 -3.91 -13.59 0.64
C ASP A 109 -3.17 -12.27 0.90
N SER A 110 -3.52 -11.25 0.13
CA SER A 110 -2.81 -9.95 0.14
C SER A 110 -2.87 -9.25 1.49
N ALA A 111 -4.02 -9.36 2.20
CA ALA A 111 -4.20 -8.76 3.50
C ALA A 111 -3.33 -9.45 4.58
N SER A 112 -3.18 -10.78 4.49
CA SER A 112 -2.30 -11.55 5.38
C SER A 112 -0.84 -11.16 5.18
N ILE A 113 -0.35 -11.14 3.92
CA ILE A 113 1.03 -10.74 3.64
C ILE A 113 1.31 -9.31 4.09
N ARG A 114 0.40 -8.38 3.84
CA ARG A 114 0.53 -6.99 4.28
C ARG A 114 0.65 -6.87 5.81
N ARG A 115 -0.17 -7.60 6.57
CA ARG A 115 -0.12 -7.59 8.05
C ARG A 115 1.21 -8.15 8.56
N THR A 116 1.63 -9.30 8.04
CA THR A 116 2.89 -9.96 8.43
C THR A 116 4.10 -9.09 8.09
N SER A 117 4.19 -8.59 6.87
CA SER A 117 5.27 -7.71 6.39
C SER A 117 5.40 -6.45 7.26
N ARG A 118 4.29 -5.78 7.57
CA ARG A 118 4.28 -4.58 8.43
C ARG A 118 4.68 -4.89 9.87
N ARG A 119 4.14 -5.94 10.46
CA ARG A 119 4.45 -6.33 11.84
C ARG A 119 5.92 -6.69 12.03
N LEU A 120 6.51 -7.39 11.06
CA LEU A 120 7.91 -7.78 11.10
C LEU A 120 8.88 -6.67 10.63
N GLY A 121 8.35 -5.56 10.11
CA GLY A 121 9.17 -4.51 9.49
C GLY A 121 9.93 -4.98 8.24
N LEU A 122 9.43 -6.03 7.57
CA LEU A 122 10.05 -6.65 6.41
C LEU A 122 9.30 -6.28 5.12
N ARG A 123 9.86 -5.37 4.37
CA ARG A 123 9.36 -5.05 3.04
C ARG A 123 10.34 -5.55 1.98
N SER A 124 9.96 -6.64 1.32
CA SER A 124 10.70 -7.21 0.18
C SER A 124 10.02 -6.87 -1.15
N GLU A 125 10.72 -7.08 -2.27
CA GLU A 125 10.14 -6.97 -3.61
C GLU A 125 8.97 -7.95 -3.81
N ALA A 126 9.02 -9.12 -3.19
CA ALA A 126 7.93 -10.08 -3.19
C ALA A 126 6.74 -9.60 -2.38
N SER A 127 6.94 -9.19 -1.12
CA SER A 127 5.84 -8.74 -0.26
C SER A 127 5.12 -7.51 -0.82
N GLY A 128 5.86 -6.59 -1.45
CA GLY A 128 5.30 -5.42 -2.11
C GLY A 128 4.37 -5.75 -3.30
N ARG A 129 4.57 -6.91 -3.94
CA ARG A 129 3.68 -7.42 -5.00
C ARG A 129 2.51 -8.20 -4.43
N TYR A 130 2.77 -9.12 -3.50
CA TYR A 130 1.71 -9.92 -2.87
C TYR A 130 0.68 -9.06 -2.12
N GLU A 131 1.11 -8.01 -1.42
CA GLU A 131 0.19 -7.11 -0.70
C GLU A 131 -0.81 -6.37 -1.61
N LYS A 132 -0.52 -6.29 -2.92
CA LYS A 132 -1.39 -5.70 -3.94
C LYS A 132 -2.26 -6.74 -4.67
N GLY A 133 -2.03 -8.01 -4.40
CA GLY A 133 -2.66 -9.12 -5.12
C GLY A 133 -1.87 -9.54 -6.37
N ILE A 134 -1.87 -10.85 -6.62
CA ILE A 134 -1.28 -11.46 -7.82
C ILE A 134 -2.31 -12.44 -8.38
N ASN A 135 -2.44 -12.47 -9.71
CA ASN A 135 -3.31 -13.41 -10.37
C ASN A 135 -2.68 -14.80 -10.40
N PRO A 136 -3.41 -15.86 -10.00
CA PRO A 136 -2.92 -17.24 -10.02
C PRO A 136 -2.46 -17.74 -11.39
N ALA A 137 -3.06 -17.29 -12.49
CA ALA A 137 -2.67 -17.69 -13.84
C ALA A 137 -1.20 -17.37 -14.20
N ARG A 138 -0.58 -16.44 -13.48
CA ARG A 138 0.84 -16.10 -13.69
C ARG A 138 1.81 -17.14 -13.14
N SER A 139 1.39 -17.97 -12.18
CA SER A 139 2.27 -18.92 -11.50
C SER A 139 2.86 -19.94 -12.46
N GLU A 140 2.04 -20.58 -13.31
CA GLU A 140 2.51 -21.52 -14.32
C GLU A 140 3.45 -20.86 -15.33
N MET A 141 3.06 -19.69 -15.83
CA MET A 141 3.88 -18.92 -16.77
C MET A 141 5.26 -18.61 -16.18
N ALA A 142 5.32 -18.22 -14.93
CA ALA A 142 6.56 -17.86 -14.24
C ALA A 142 7.47 -19.07 -14.02
N ILE A 143 6.91 -20.23 -13.62
CA ILE A 143 7.68 -21.49 -13.50
C ILE A 143 8.25 -21.90 -14.86
N ASN A 144 7.45 -21.89 -15.91
CA ASN A 144 7.92 -22.21 -17.25
C ASN A 144 9.04 -21.26 -17.71
N ARG A 145 8.89 -19.96 -17.41
CA ARG A 145 9.88 -18.95 -17.80
C ARG A 145 11.20 -19.08 -17.06
N ILE A 146 11.19 -19.33 -15.74
CA ILE A 146 12.45 -19.55 -15.00
C ILE A 146 13.13 -20.82 -15.46
N CYS A 147 12.40 -21.91 -15.68
CA CYS A 147 12.94 -23.15 -16.23
C CYS A 147 13.62 -22.92 -17.59
N GLN A 148 12.94 -22.20 -18.49
CA GLN A 148 13.51 -21.84 -19.79
C GLN A 148 14.83 -21.08 -19.64
N LEU A 149 14.87 -20.05 -18.80
CA LEU A 149 16.06 -19.23 -18.58
C LEU A 149 17.24 -20.04 -18.02
N LEU A 150 16.98 -20.93 -17.06
CA LEU A 150 18.02 -21.76 -16.46
C LEU A 150 18.59 -22.77 -17.47
N VAL A 151 17.76 -23.33 -18.35
CA VAL A 151 18.20 -24.24 -19.43
C VAL A 151 18.97 -23.46 -20.49
N GLU A 152 18.50 -22.31 -20.95
CA GLU A 152 19.19 -21.47 -21.94
C GLU A 152 20.57 -21.00 -21.47
N GLN A 153 20.72 -20.76 -20.16
CA GLN A 153 22.02 -20.44 -19.55
C GLN A 153 22.95 -21.67 -19.37
N GLY A 154 22.47 -22.87 -19.63
CA GLY A 154 23.21 -24.11 -19.33
C GLY A 154 23.41 -24.34 -17.82
N ALA A 155 22.60 -23.70 -16.99
CA ALA A 155 22.71 -23.75 -15.53
C ALA A 155 22.00 -24.96 -14.91
N ALA A 156 20.94 -25.44 -15.56
CA ALA A 156 20.15 -26.58 -15.07
C ALA A 156 19.50 -27.37 -16.21
N THR A 157 19.04 -28.56 -15.87
CA THR A 157 18.05 -29.34 -16.62
C THR A 157 16.77 -29.38 -15.80
N THR A 158 15.61 -29.38 -16.45
CA THR A 158 14.32 -29.42 -15.77
C THR A 158 13.75 -30.81 -15.68
N ALA A 159 13.17 -31.18 -14.54
CA ALA A 159 12.36 -32.38 -14.42
C ALA A 159 11.02 -32.20 -15.19
N PRO A 160 10.47 -33.25 -15.79
CA PRO A 160 9.16 -33.16 -16.42
C PRO A 160 8.05 -33.07 -15.38
N GLY A 161 7.03 -32.27 -15.70
CA GLY A 161 5.86 -32.10 -14.87
C GLY A 161 5.97 -30.96 -13.86
N MET A 162 4.81 -30.58 -13.33
CA MET A 162 4.61 -29.53 -12.33
C MET A 162 3.47 -29.96 -11.41
N LEU A 163 3.59 -29.67 -10.12
CA LEU A 163 2.49 -29.82 -9.16
C LEU A 163 1.79 -28.46 -9.04
N ASP A 164 0.49 -28.45 -9.26
CA ASP A 164 -0.34 -27.26 -9.10
C ASP A 164 -1.51 -27.57 -8.14
N GLU A 165 -1.45 -26.95 -6.97
CA GLU A 165 -2.49 -27.03 -5.94
C GLU A 165 -3.31 -25.74 -5.97
N TYR A 166 -4.39 -25.75 -6.75
CA TYR A 166 -5.33 -24.63 -6.88
C TYR A 166 -6.77 -25.07 -6.61
N PRO A 167 -7.11 -25.30 -5.31
CA PRO A 167 -8.37 -25.95 -4.94
C PRO A 167 -9.61 -25.07 -5.18
N VAL A 168 -9.49 -23.76 -5.11
CA VAL A 168 -10.60 -22.80 -5.33
C VAL A 168 -10.21 -21.86 -6.46
N LYS A 169 -10.65 -22.19 -7.67
CA LYS A 169 -10.36 -21.38 -8.87
C LYS A 169 -11.14 -20.08 -8.82
N ALA A 170 -10.48 -18.98 -9.14
CA ALA A 170 -11.12 -17.69 -9.29
C ALA A 170 -11.97 -17.69 -10.57
N GLU A 171 -13.18 -17.18 -10.45
CA GLU A 171 -14.04 -16.93 -11.62
C GLU A 171 -13.61 -15.60 -12.28
N PRO A 172 -13.67 -15.51 -13.61
CA PRO A 172 -13.39 -14.26 -14.31
C PRO A 172 -14.33 -13.14 -13.86
N GLN A 173 -13.80 -11.98 -13.60
CA GLN A 173 -14.59 -10.78 -13.31
C GLN A 173 -15.35 -10.36 -14.56
N VAL A 174 -16.66 -10.19 -14.45
CA VAL A 174 -17.53 -9.73 -15.54
C VAL A 174 -18.21 -8.44 -15.12
N ILE A 175 -18.12 -7.41 -15.97
CA ILE A 175 -18.74 -6.10 -15.75
C ILE A 175 -19.83 -5.92 -16.80
N GLU A 176 -21.08 -5.74 -16.37
CA GLU A 176 -22.20 -5.44 -17.23
C GLU A 176 -22.44 -3.92 -17.25
N THR A 177 -22.50 -3.33 -18.45
CA THR A 177 -22.66 -1.89 -18.65
C THR A 177 -23.25 -1.58 -20.03
N SER A 178 -23.09 -0.35 -20.52
CA SER A 178 -23.46 0.04 -21.89
C SER A 178 -22.53 1.13 -22.44
N VAL A 179 -22.46 1.22 -23.76
CA VAL A 179 -21.75 2.30 -24.46
C VAL A 179 -22.23 3.68 -23.98
N LYS A 180 -23.56 3.81 -23.78
CA LYS A 180 -24.14 5.05 -23.28
C LYS A 180 -23.68 5.38 -21.85
N ALA A 181 -23.68 4.38 -20.95
CA ALA A 181 -23.29 4.61 -19.57
C ALA A 181 -21.83 5.06 -19.43
N ILE A 182 -20.93 4.44 -20.18
CA ILE A 182 -19.51 4.84 -20.22
C ILE A 182 -19.36 6.25 -20.77
N ASN A 183 -20.02 6.57 -21.90
CA ASN A 183 -20.00 7.92 -22.48
C ASN A 183 -20.52 8.98 -21.52
N ASP A 184 -21.66 8.71 -20.88
CA ASP A 184 -22.27 9.64 -19.92
C ASP A 184 -21.37 9.86 -18.70
N TYR A 185 -20.67 8.82 -18.24
CA TYR A 185 -19.76 8.88 -17.10
C TYR A 185 -18.51 9.72 -17.40
N ILE A 186 -17.94 9.55 -18.59
CA ILE A 186 -16.76 10.32 -19.03
C ILE A 186 -17.16 11.75 -19.46
N GLY A 187 -18.39 11.95 -19.93
CA GLY A 187 -18.86 13.22 -20.49
C GLY A 187 -18.47 13.42 -21.96
N ILE A 188 -18.42 12.34 -22.77
CA ILE A 188 -18.07 12.35 -24.19
C ILE A 188 -19.15 11.67 -25.05
N HIS A 189 -18.95 11.69 -26.37
CA HIS A 189 -19.78 10.98 -27.35
C HIS A 189 -18.89 10.12 -28.28
N MET A 190 -18.25 9.12 -27.70
CA MET A 190 -17.42 8.16 -28.45
C MET A 190 -18.31 7.18 -29.20
N PRO A 191 -18.04 6.90 -30.51
CA PRO A 191 -18.69 5.84 -31.24
C PRO A 191 -18.47 4.46 -30.59
N LYS A 192 -19.45 3.58 -30.73
CA LYS A 192 -19.38 2.21 -30.20
C LYS A 192 -18.14 1.47 -30.71
N GLU A 193 -17.89 1.54 -31.97
CA GLU A 193 -16.80 0.84 -32.64
C GLU A 193 -15.43 1.22 -32.07
N GLU A 194 -15.23 2.51 -31.80
CA GLU A 194 -14.00 3.03 -31.20
C GLU A 194 -13.85 2.56 -29.75
N MET A 195 -14.95 2.55 -28.98
CA MET A 195 -14.92 2.06 -27.58
C MET A 195 -14.59 0.56 -27.52
N LEU A 196 -15.21 -0.25 -28.40
CA LEU A 196 -14.92 -1.68 -28.48
C LEU A 196 -13.48 -1.95 -28.91
N ASP A 197 -12.95 -1.16 -29.84
CA ASP A 197 -11.56 -1.25 -30.27
C ASP A 197 -10.59 -0.99 -29.12
N ILE A 198 -10.81 0.07 -28.35
CA ILE A 198 -10.01 0.38 -27.15
C ILE A 198 -10.05 -0.78 -26.16
N LEU A 199 -11.23 -1.26 -25.80
CA LEU A 199 -11.35 -2.34 -24.82
C LEU A 199 -10.70 -3.64 -25.31
N THR A 200 -10.86 -3.96 -26.60
CA THR A 200 -10.25 -5.17 -27.18
C THR A 200 -8.72 -5.08 -27.20
N HIS A 201 -8.14 -3.93 -27.52
CA HIS A 201 -6.69 -3.71 -27.48
C HIS A 201 -6.12 -3.76 -26.05
N LEU A 202 -6.96 -3.53 -25.03
CA LEU A 202 -6.62 -3.72 -23.62
C LEU A 202 -6.86 -5.15 -23.12
N TYR A 203 -7.12 -6.09 -24.02
CA TYR A 203 -7.38 -7.51 -23.77
C TYR A 203 -8.69 -7.83 -23.05
N PHE A 204 -9.66 -6.89 -23.00
CA PHE A 204 -11.00 -7.23 -22.55
C PHE A 204 -11.71 -8.09 -23.60
N GLN A 205 -12.45 -9.09 -23.14
CA GLN A 205 -13.40 -9.81 -23.99
C GLN A 205 -14.76 -9.12 -23.86
N VAL A 206 -15.27 -8.60 -24.97
CA VAL A 206 -16.50 -7.80 -24.97
C VAL A 206 -17.56 -8.49 -25.81
N GLU A 207 -18.68 -8.83 -25.18
CA GLU A 207 -19.91 -9.23 -25.85
C GLU A 207 -20.84 -8.01 -25.90
N GLU A 208 -21.28 -7.62 -27.10
CA GLU A 208 -22.16 -6.45 -27.30
C GLU A 208 -23.48 -6.90 -27.89
N GLN A 209 -24.58 -6.42 -27.33
CA GLN A 209 -25.92 -6.61 -27.86
C GLN A 209 -26.73 -5.34 -27.63
N ASP A 210 -27.19 -4.71 -28.73
CA ASP A 210 -28.07 -3.52 -28.69
C ASP A 210 -27.57 -2.39 -27.80
N GLY A 211 -26.24 -2.20 -27.76
CA GLY A 211 -25.55 -1.18 -26.96
C GLY A 211 -25.32 -1.56 -25.50
N ALA A 212 -25.81 -2.72 -25.06
CA ALA A 212 -25.41 -3.34 -23.80
C ALA A 212 -24.06 -4.04 -23.98
N LEU A 213 -23.21 -3.94 -22.99
CA LEU A 213 -21.87 -4.53 -22.96
C LEU A 213 -21.73 -5.49 -21.78
N LYS A 214 -21.30 -6.70 -22.08
CA LYS A 214 -20.81 -7.64 -21.08
C LYS A 214 -19.31 -7.79 -21.28
N VAL A 215 -18.54 -7.27 -20.33
CA VAL A 215 -17.10 -7.13 -20.44
C VAL A 215 -16.44 -8.08 -19.46
N THR A 216 -15.75 -9.09 -19.97
CA THR A 216 -14.91 -9.97 -19.16
C THR A 216 -13.54 -9.33 -18.99
N VAL A 217 -13.17 -9.11 -17.74
CA VAL A 217 -11.91 -8.47 -17.35
C VAL A 217 -10.76 -9.46 -17.54
N PRO A 218 -9.63 -9.03 -18.13
CA PRO A 218 -8.45 -9.88 -18.23
C PRO A 218 -7.93 -10.28 -16.84
N GLU A 219 -7.55 -11.52 -16.67
CA GLU A 219 -7.14 -12.08 -15.37
C GLU A 219 -5.99 -11.32 -14.69
N PHE A 220 -5.14 -10.62 -15.44
CA PHE A 220 -4.03 -9.83 -14.89
C PHE A 220 -4.45 -8.46 -14.32
N ARG A 221 -5.72 -8.05 -14.49
CA ARG A 221 -6.28 -6.79 -13.98
C ARG A 221 -7.13 -7.08 -12.74
N LEU A 222 -6.52 -6.98 -11.56
CA LEU A 222 -7.18 -7.19 -10.27
C LEU A 222 -7.79 -5.91 -9.68
N ASP A 223 -7.63 -4.80 -10.37
CA ASP A 223 -8.02 -3.46 -9.97
C ASP A 223 -9.37 -3.02 -10.54
N LEU A 224 -9.97 -3.80 -11.44
CA LEU A 224 -11.20 -3.45 -12.15
C LEU A 224 -12.40 -4.15 -11.51
N GLU A 225 -13.27 -3.37 -10.87
CA GLU A 225 -14.42 -3.89 -10.13
C GLU A 225 -15.77 -3.52 -10.77
N GLY A 226 -15.82 -2.42 -11.54
CA GLY A 226 -17.07 -1.89 -12.04
C GLY A 226 -16.96 -1.00 -13.28
N MET A 227 -18.12 -0.49 -13.71
CA MET A 227 -18.22 0.39 -14.89
C MET A 227 -17.33 1.65 -14.80
N PRO A 228 -17.16 2.30 -13.64
CA PRO A 228 -16.24 3.44 -13.53
C PRO A 228 -14.81 3.11 -13.93
N ASP A 229 -14.34 1.92 -13.60
CA ASP A 229 -12.98 1.47 -13.93
C ASP A 229 -12.83 1.25 -15.43
N LEU A 230 -13.87 0.67 -16.08
CA LEU A 230 -13.90 0.55 -17.56
C LEU A 230 -13.92 1.92 -18.22
N ALA A 231 -14.66 2.88 -17.65
CA ALA A 231 -14.72 4.25 -18.17
C ALA A 231 -13.34 4.93 -18.03
N GLU A 232 -12.62 4.68 -16.95
CA GLU A 232 -11.24 5.16 -16.79
C GLU A 232 -10.32 4.60 -17.87
N GLU A 233 -10.39 3.29 -18.14
CA GLU A 233 -9.57 2.67 -19.19
C GLU A 233 -9.86 3.26 -20.57
N VAL A 234 -11.13 3.46 -20.91
CA VAL A 234 -11.53 4.11 -22.16
C VAL A 234 -11.02 5.55 -22.20
N ALA A 235 -11.24 6.34 -21.16
CA ALA A 235 -10.81 7.75 -21.10
C ALA A 235 -9.29 7.89 -21.17
N ARG A 236 -8.55 6.99 -20.54
CA ARG A 236 -7.09 6.98 -20.53
C ARG A 236 -6.50 6.76 -21.94
N VAL A 237 -7.06 5.82 -22.68
CA VAL A 237 -6.61 5.52 -24.05
C VAL A 237 -7.08 6.59 -25.04
N TYR A 238 -8.33 7.06 -24.88
CA TYR A 238 -8.86 8.17 -25.67
C TYR A 238 -8.03 9.45 -25.48
N GLY A 239 -7.51 9.64 -24.29
CA GLY A 239 -6.70 10.80 -23.88
C GLY A 239 -7.55 11.86 -23.16
N TYR A 240 -7.21 12.13 -21.92
CA TYR A 240 -7.90 13.11 -21.08
C TYR A 240 -7.97 14.52 -21.70
N SER A 241 -6.98 14.88 -22.53
CA SER A 241 -6.96 16.17 -23.24
C SER A 241 -8.07 16.31 -24.29
N ASN A 242 -8.65 15.19 -24.73
CA ASN A 242 -9.75 15.17 -25.70
C ASN A 242 -11.13 15.30 -25.03
N ILE A 243 -11.20 15.20 -23.69
CA ILE A 243 -12.44 15.36 -22.94
C ILE A 243 -12.78 16.84 -22.87
N PRO A 244 -14.00 17.26 -23.32
CA PRO A 244 -14.37 18.67 -23.34
C PRO A 244 -14.49 19.24 -21.93
N ILE A 245 -14.00 20.46 -21.74
CA ILE A 245 -14.19 21.21 -20.50
C ILE A 245 -15.65 21.66 -20.43
N THR A 246 -16.35 21.19 -19.42
CA THR A 246 -17.76 21.56 -19.17
C THR A 246 -17.91 22.26 -17.83
N THR A 247 -18.86 23.18 -17.75
CA THR A 247 -19.24 23.82 -16.48
C THR A 247 -20.24 22.94 -15.76
N PRO A 248 -20.01 22.60 -14.47
CA PRO A 248 -20.98 21.83 -13.69
C PRO A 248 -22.31 22.59 -13.61
N TRP A 249 -23.39 21.87 -13.86
CA TRP A 249 -24.71 22.42 -13.70
C TRP A 249 -25.22 22.10 -12.29
N SER A 250 -25.54 23.15 -11.51
CA SER A 250 -26.10 22.98 -10.17
C SER A 250 -27.14 24.08 -9.89
N ALA A 251 -28.08 23.78 -8.97
CA ALA A 251 -28.98 24.79 -8.49
C ALA A 251 -28.19 25.90 -7.75
N ILE A 252 -28.47 27.14 -8.06
CA ILE A 252 -27.87 28.27 -7.36
C ILE A 252 -28.42 28.29 -5.92
N ALA A 253 -27.58 28.02 -4.95
CA ALA A 253 -27.91 28.24 -3.55
C ALA A 253 -27.30 29.56 -3.08
N LYS A 254 -28.03 30.28 -2.19
CA LYS A 254 -27.50 31.48 -1.55
C LYS A 254 -26.35 31.08 -0.64
N GLY A 255 -25.14 31.47 -0.99
CA GLY A 255 -23.99 31.31 -0.09
C GLY A 255 -24.19 32.14 1.16
N ALA A 256 -24.05 31.53 2.33
CA ALA A 256 -24.09 32.20 3.61
C ALA A 256 -23.07 31.54 4.57
N MET A 257 -22.43 32.34 5.36
CA MET A 257 -21.62 31.86 6.48
C MET A 257 -22.52 31.44 7.63
N SER A 258 -22.13 30.49 8.44
CA SER A 258 -22.77 30.21 9.71
C SER A 258 -22.60 31.40 10.65
N LYS A 259 -23.47 31.52 11.66
CA LYS A 259 -23.34 32.57 12.68
C LYS A 259 -22.00 32.51 13.41
N GLU A 260 -21.48 31.31 13.60
CA GLU A 260 -20.19 31.08 14.24
C GLU A 260 -19.03 31.55 13.35
N GLN A 261 -19.05 31.20 12.07
CA GLN A 261 -18.07 31.69 11.11
C GLN A 261 -18.07 33.22 11.03
N ASP A 262 -19.25 33.86 10.92
CA ASP A 262 -19.37 35.30 10.88
C ASP A 262 -18.80 35.94 12.15
N ALA A 263 -19.07 35.36 13.33
CA ALA A 263 -18.52 35.85 14.58
C ALA A 263 -17.00 35.74 14.64
N LEU A 264 -16.42 34.61 14.20
CA LEU A 264 -14.98 34.43 14.14
C LEU A 264 -14.31 35.42 13.20
N PHE A 265 -14.85 35.63 12.00
CA PHE A 265 -14.33 36.65 11.08
C PHE A 265 -14.37 38.05 11.64
N ARG A 266 -15.47 38.46 12.23
CA ARG A 266 -15.60 39.80 12.89
C ARG A 266 -14.58 39.97 14.03
N MET A 267 -14.36 38.92 14.81
CA MET A 267 -13.37 38.94 15.89
C MET A 267 -11.96 39.07 15.32
N ALA A 268 -11.64 38.32 14.28
CA ALA A 268 -10.36 38.42 13.60
C ALA A 268 -10.12 39.82 13.01
N ASP A 269 -11.13 40.38 12.31
CA ASP A 269 -11.03 41.71 11.74
C ASP A 269 -10.80 42.77 12.84
N ALA A 270 -11.48 42.63 13.97
CA ALA A 270 -11.31 43.57 15.11
C ALA A 270 -9.90 43.47 15.71
N LEU A 271 -9.32 42.26 15.83
CA LEU A 271 -7.97 42.07 16.33
C LEU A 271 -6.93 42.62 15.35
N ILE A 272 -7.10 42.37 14.04
CA ILE A 272 -6.24 42.93 13.00
C ILE A 272 -6.30 44.47 12.99
N ALA A 273 -7.49 45.05 13.10
CA ALA A 273 -7.66 46.48 13.16
C ALA A 273 -6.96 47.12 14.38
N ASN A 274 -6.74 46.36 15.45
CA ASN A 274 -5.98 46.77 16.62
C ASN A 274 -4.46 46.45 16.53
N GLY A 275 -3.98 46.03 15.35
CA GLY A 275 -2.56 45.84 15.09
C GLY A 275 -2.02 44.47 15.46
N LEU A 276 -2.88 43.46 15.68
CA LEU A 276 -2.46 42.09 15.90
C LEU A 276 -2.33 41.34 14.55
N SER A 277 -1.39 40.44 14.46
CA SER A 277 -1.23 39.51 13.32
C SER A 277 -1.80 38.14 13.68
N GLN A 278 -2.60 37.59 12.79
CA GLN A 278 -3.08 36.21 12.94
C GLN A 278 -1.94 35.23 12.67
N VAL A 279 -1.85 34.21 13.49
CA VAL A 279 -0.92 33.08 13.31
C VAL A 279 -1.70 31.76 13.34
N GLU A 280 -1.16 30.76 12.69
CA GLU A 280 -1.67 29.39 12.69
C GLU A 280 -0.54 28.45 13.13
N ASN A 281 -0.76 27.77 14.25
CA ASN A 281 0.17 26.82 14.81
C ASN A 281 -0.38 25.40 14.64
N TYR A 282 0.51 24.40 14.75
CA TYR A 282 0.10 23.00 14.70
C TYR A 282 -0.93 22.65 15.80
N SER A 283 -1.86 21.77 15.46
CA SER A 283 -2.78 21.17 16.44
C SER A 283 -2.11 20.13 17.36
N PHE A 284 -0.81 20.00 17.26
CA PHE A 284 0.04 19.08 18.00
C PHE A 284 0.99 19.86 18.93
N MET A 285 1.35 19.25 20.06
CA MET A 285 2.24 19.88 21.02
C MET A 285 3.06 18.81 21.75
N ASP A 286 4.10 19.26 22.47
CA ASP A 286 4.70 18.50 23.57
C ASP A 286 4.00 18.92 24.87
N LYS A 287 3.34 18.00 25.58
CA LYS A 287 2.72 18.26 26.88
C LYS A 287 3.73 18.78 27.93
N ASN A 288 5.04 18.55 27.72
CA ASN A 288 6.07 19.14 28.59
C ASN A 288 6.17 20.66 28.45
N ASP A 289 5.71 21.26 27.33
CA ASP A 289 5.65 22.70 27.20
C ASP A 289 4.63 23.33 28.12
N LEU A 290 3.55 22.60 28.45
CA LEU A 290 2.53 23.06 29.41
C LEU A 290 3.14 23.27 30.82
N LYS A 291 4.14 22.45 31.22
CA LYS A 291 4.82 22.62 32.50
C LYS A 291 5.53 23.97 32.61
N LYS A 292 6.00 24.53 31.50
CA LYS A 292 6.67 25.85 31.42
C LYS A 292 5.68 26.99 31.69
N LEU A 293 4.37 26.75 31.50
CA LEU A 293 3.30 27.73 31.69
C LEU A 293 2.77 27.78 33.12
N ASN A 294 3.30 26.92 34.01
CA ASN A 294 2.96 26.87 35.44
C ASN A 294 1.45 26.71 35.73
N PHE A 295 0.73 25.92 34.95
CA PHE A 295 -0.62 25.51 35.32
C PHE A 295 -0.61 24.72 36.61
N PRO A 296 -1.66 24.77 37.46
CA PRO A 296 -1.76 23.99 38.69
C PRO A 296 -1.56 22.50 38.42
N GLU A 297 -0.94 21.78 39.36
CA GLU A 297 -0.80 20.33 39.27
C GLU A 297 -2.17 19.68 39.29
N GLY A 298 -2.44 18.76 38.37
CA GLY A 298 -3.75 18.09 38.19
C GLY A 298 -4.76 18.89 37.35
N ASP A 299 -4.35 20.00 36.72
CA ASP A 299 -5.21 20.72 35.77
C ASP A 299 -5.48 19.84 34.55
N ALA A 300 -6.73 19.87 34.08
CA ALA A 300 -7.17 19.10 32.91
C ALA A 300 -6.39 19.43 31.62
N VAL A 301 -5.70 20.55 31.57
CA VAL A 301 -4.82 20.91 30.45
C VAL A 301 -3.69 19.88 30.23
N TYR A 302 -3.29 19.16 31.27
CA TYR A 302 -2.24 18.11 31.18
C TYR A 302 -2.76 16.78 30.63
N GLU A 303 -4.08 16.60 30.56
CA GLU A 303 -4.70 15.39 30.00
C GLU A 303 -4.73 15.46 28.46
N ALA A 304 -3.56 15.33 27.82
CA ALA A 304 -3.44 15.38 26.38
C ALA A 304 -3.68 14.01 25.74
N ILE A 305 -4.24 13.99 24.54
CA ILE A 305 -4.46 12.81 23.73
C ILE A 305 -3.16 12.46 23.00
N PRO A 306 -2.50 11.31 23.28
CA PRO A 306 -1.29 10.93 22.59
C PRO A 306 -1.61 10.47 21.16
N ILE A 307 -0.76 10.85 20.21
CA ILE A 307 -0.84 10.42 18.80
C ILE A 307 -0.08 9.11 18.66
N LEU A 308 -0.73 8.10 18.08
CA LEU A 308 -0.15 6.75 17.91
C LEU A 308 1.14 6.76 17.08
N ASN A 309 1.21 7.58 16.04
CA ASN A 309 2.33 7.70 15.11
C ASN A 309 2.60 9.18 14.82
N PRO A 310 3.15 9.93 15.79
CA PRO A 310 3.38 11.36 15.63
C PRO A 310 4.37 11.64 14.48
N ILE A 311 4.19 12.79 13.84
CA ILE A 311 5.07 13.24 12.74
C ILE A 311 6.49 13.47 13.24
N SER A 312 6.64 13.89 14.50
CA SER A 312 7.90 14.14 15.18
C SER A 312 7.76 13.82 16.66
N GLU A 313 8.86 13.44 17.30
CA GLU A 313 8.94 13.28 18.76
C GLU A 313 8.74 14.60 19.52
N GLU A 314 8.87 15.75 18.84
CA GLU A 314 8.63 17.07 19.39
C GLU A 314 7.11 17.40 19.50
N TYR A 315 6.25 16.67 18.79
CA TYR A 315 4.80 16.92 18.71
C TYR A 315 3.99 15.62 18.92
N PRO A 316 4.15 14.96 20.08
CA PRO A 316 3.54 13.64 20.31
C PRO A 316 2.07 13.68 20.75
N ASP A 317 1.55 14.84 21.13
CA ASP A 317 0.24 14.96 21.74
C ASP A 317 -0.65 15.98 21.01
N MET A 318 -1.97 15.78 21.04
CA MET A 318 -2.93 16.80 20.59
C MET A 318 -2.96 17.98 21.57
N ARG A 319 -2.99 19.22 21.04
CA ARG A 319 -2.98 20.42 21.87
C ARG A 319 -4.24 20.54 22.73
N THR A 320 -4.05 20.78 24.02
CA THR A 320 -5.12 21.11 24.99
C THR A 320 -5.21 22.61 25.25
N SER A 321 -4.27 23.40 24.72
CA SER A 321 -4.22 24.86 24.83
C SER A 321 -3.55 25.45 23.59
N LEU A 322 -3.90 26.70 23.23
CA LEU A 322 -3.22 27.45 22.16
C LEU A 322 -1.90 28.10 22.65
N PHE A 323 -1.72 28.23 23.95
CA PHE A 323 -0.56 28.93 24.55
C PHE A 323 0.80 28.37 24.13
N PRO A 324 1.06 27.07 24.14
CA PRO A 324 2.36 26.55 23.72
C PRO A 324 2.76 27.00 22.31
N GLY A 325 1.84 26.86 21.34
CA GLY A 325 2.08 27.28 19.96
C GLY A 325 2.35 28.78 19.84
N LEU A 326 1.54 29.62 20.51
CA LEU A 326 1.74 31.06 20.53
C LEU A 326 3.08 31.44 21.17
N MET A 327 3.50 30.78 22.25
CA MET A 327 4.79 31.02 22.90
C MET A 327 5.97 30.61 22.02
N HIS A 328 5.86 29.51 21.28
CA HIS A 328 6.87 29.11 20.29
C HIS A 328 6.99 30.14 19.17
N THR A 329 5.85 30.60 18.62
CA THR A 329 5.82 31.64 17.58
C THR A 329 6.42 32.96 18.10
N LEU A 330 6.09 33.37 19.32
CA LEU A 330 6.65 34.57 19.96
C LEU A 330 8.16 34.43 20.13
N SER A 331 8.61 33.31 20.70
CA SER A 331 10.05 33.03 20.91
C SER A 331 10.84 33.04 19.60
N TYR A 332 10.29 32.42 18.56
CA TYR A 332 10.89 32.43 17.22
C TYR A 332 11.04 33.85 16.69
N ASN A 333 9.98 34.67 16.73
CA ASN A 333 10.03 36.06 16.25
C ASN A 333 11.04 36.91 17.02
N LEU A 334 11.05 36.78 18.35
CA LEU A 334 12.08 37.50 19.17
C LEU A 334 13.48 37.05 18.82
N SER A 335 13.73 35.75 18.54
CA SER A 335 15.04 35.26 18.08
C SER A 335 15.47 35.85 16.74
N GLN A 336 14.50 36.19 15.89
CA GLN A 336 14.72 36.89 14.61
C GLN A 336 14.84 38.41 14.77
N LYS A 337 14.91 38.92 16.01
CA LYS A 337 15.02 40.34 16.36
C LYS A 337 13.79 41.17 16.01
N ASN A 338 12.63 40.54 15.92
CA ASN A 338 11.35 41.24 15.87
C ASN A 338 10.93 41.53 17.30
N ASP A 339 11.12 42.78 17.77
CA ASP A 339 10.89 43.21 19.14
C ASP A 339 9.45 43.70 19.39
N GLN A 340 8.64 43.89 18.34
CA GLN A 340 7.22 44.22 18.43
C GLN A 340 6.38 43.07 17.88
N VAL A 341 5.99 42.15 18.75
CA VAL A 341 5.18 40.96 18.38
C VAL A 341 3.83 41.06 19.08
N ALA A 342 2.78 41.29 18.30
CA ALA A 342 1.40 41.21 18.73
C ALA A 342 0.67 40.20 17.85
N ILE A 343 0.37 39.02 18.38
CA ILE A 343 -0.18 37.90 17.64
C ILE A 343 -1.44 37.35 18.29
N PHE A 344 -2.29 36.76 17.48
CA PHE A 344 -3.46 36.01 17.95
C PHE A 344 -3.65 34.74 17.12
N GLU A 345 -4.31 33.78 17.73
CA GLU A 345 -4.77 32.57 17.09
C GLU A 345 -6.16 32.20 17.57
N TYR A 346 -7.02 31.73 16.70
CA TYR A 346 -8.22 30.98 17.05
C TYR A 346 -8.13 29.58 16.44
N GLY A 347 -8.55 28.56 17.21
CA GLY A 347 -8.43 27.18 16.76
C GLY A 347 -9.04 26.22 17.79
N HIS A 348 -9.08 24.96 17.40
CA HIS A 348 -9.60 23.91 18.29
C HIS A 348 -8.52 23.44 19.28
N VAL A 349 -8.95 23.12 20.48
CA VAL A 349 -8.20 22.39 21.50
C VAL A 349 -8.93 21.09 21.79
N TYR A 350 -8.19 20.07 22.23
CA TYR A 350 -8.69 18.70 22.31
C TYR A 350 -8.57 18.18 23.73
N HIS A 351 -9.72 17.94 24.37
CA HIS A 351 -9.79 17.38 25.72
C HIS A 351 -10.44 15.98 25.66
N PRO A 352 -9.76 14.92 26.12
CA PRO A 352 -10.36 13.60 26.16
C PRO A 352 -11.46 13.51 27.21
N LYS A 353 -12.52 12.76 26.92
CA LYS A 353 -13.51 12.38 27.94
C LYS A 353 -12.97 11.32 28.88
N ALA A 354 -12.11 10.44 28.38
CA ALA A 354 -11.40 9.41 29.13
C ALA A 354 -10.15 8.99 28.34
N LEU A 355 -9.13 8.51 29.04
CA LEU A 355 -7.94 7.90 28.47
C LEU A 355 -7.78 6.45 29.00
N PRO A 356 -7.41 5.44 28.18
CA PRO A 356 -7.23 5.55 26.72
C PRO A 356 -8.54 5.82 26.00
N LEU A 357 -8.46 6.41 24.81
CA LEU A 357 -9.65 6.65 23.98
C LEU A 357 -10.29 5.31 23.63
N THR A 358 -11.59 5.17 23.89
CA THR A 358 -12.36 3.95 23.59
C THR A 358 -13.14 4.05 22.29
N GLU A 359 -13.30 5.27 21.76
CA GLU A 359 -14.00 5.57 20.52
C GLU A 359 -13.14 6.53 19.70
N LEU A 360 -13.31 6.50 18.38
CA LEU A 360 -12.74 7.52 17.50
C LEU A 360 -13.40 8.87 17.83
N PRO A 361 -12.62 9.94 17.91
CA PRO A 361 -13.13 11.29 18.20
C PRO A 361 -14.06 11.81 17.10
#